data_a85dae636ec490200da78bdde228959b
#
_entry.id   a85dae636ec490200da78bdde228959b
#
_cell.length_a   1.000
_cell.length_b   1.000
_cell.length_c   1.000
_cell.angle_alpha   90.00
_cell.angle_beta   90.00
_cell.angle_gamma   90.00
#
_symmetry.space_group_name_H-M   'P 1'
#
loop_
_entity.id
_entity.type
_entity.pdbx_description
1 polymer ?
#
loop_
_entity_poly.entity_id
_entity_poly.type
_entity_poly.pdbx_seq_one_letter_code
_entity_poly.pdbx_strand_id
1 'polypeptide(L)'
;QLNQLQSQVDSLNETTASAQQQIQTAQDTVASYENLLKAVEAQQQGNTSNATNALTEVNPEALSVDARAVYDTIYKSMQSTMFQELSDSGVSAFDDSNYTEAIDKLSKAKNINDSDYTVLNYLAHAYRLSGDTDNAISVFQEIIDKFPGTQKATKAEQQIEALGGTVKTEE
;
A
#
# COMPACT_ATOMS: atom_id res chain seq x y z
N GLN A 1 49.12 13.77 6.31
CA GLN A 1 48.65 12.70 7.22
C GLN A 1 47.19 12.92 7.63
N LEU A 2 46.82 14.11 8.14
CA LEU A 2 45.44 14.38 8.58
C LEU A 2 44.42 14.23 7.46
N ASN A 3 44.69 14.77 6.27
CA ASN A 3 43.83 14.67 5.09
C ASN A 3 43.73 13.23 4.57
N GLN A 4 44.79 12.42 4.71
CA GLN A 4 44.74 10.99 4.34
C GLN A 4 43.86 10.20 5.31
N LEU A 5 43.97 10.47 6.60
CA LEU A 5 43.13 9.85 7.62
C LEU A 5 41.65 10.22 7.42
N GLN A 6 41.38 11.48 7.14
CA GLN A 6 40.00 11.92 6.84
C GLN A 6 39.45 11.20 5.64
N SER A 7 40.19 11.11 4.52
CA SER A 7 39.75 10.37 3.30
C SER A 7 39.53 8.88 3.58
N GLN A 8 40.33 8.26 4.45
CA GLN A 8 40.12 6.86 4.86
C GLN A 8 38.86 6.70 5.71
N VAL A 9 38.57 7.62 6.61
CA VAL A 9 37.33 7.62 7.41
C VAL A 9 36.13 7.78 6.52
N ASP A 10 36.17 8.70 5.57
CA ASP A 10 35.06 8.94 4.63
C ASP A 10 34.79 7.69 3.77
N SER A 11 35.83 7.06 3.22
CA SER A 11 35.72 5.80 2.46
C SER A 11 35.19 4.64 3.31
N LEU A 12 35.58 4.55 4.57
CA LEU A 12 35.09 3.53 5.48
C LEU A 12 33.60 3.74 5.80
N ASN A 13 33.19 4.98 5.99
CA ASN A 13 31.79 5.34 6.22
C ASN A 13 30.91 4.99 5.01
N GLU A 14 31.37 5.29 3.79
CA GLU A 14 30.67 4.91 2.55
C GLU A 14 30.56 3.38 2.41
N THR A 15 31.64 2.65 2.70
CA THR A 15 31.65 1.18 2.67
C THR A 15 30.66 0.61 3.69
N THR A 16 30.65 1.16 4.90
CA THR A 16 29.74 0.73 5.97
C THR A 16 28.30 1.00 5.59
N ALA A 17 27.98 2.17 5.05
CA ALA A 17 26.64 2.50 4.58
C ALA A 17 26.17 1.55 3.45
N SER A 18 27.05 1.26 2.50
CA SER A 18 26.76 0.30 1.43
C SER A 18 26.50 -1.12 1.97
N ALA A 19 27.32 -1.57 2.94
CA ALA A 19 27.12 -2.88 3.56
C ALA A 19 25.80 -2.94 4.34
N GLN A 20 25.44 -1.89 5.06
CA GLN A 20 24.14 -1.80 5.75
C GLN A 20 22.97 -1.86 4.80
N GLN A 21 23.05 -1.17 3.65
CA GLN A 21 22.00 -1.23 2.62
C GLN A 21 21.87 -2.64 2.03
N GLN A 22 22.99 -3.34 1.79
CA GLN A 22 22.96 -4.72 1.29
C GLN A 22 22.31 -5.68 2.30
N ILE A 23 22.62 -5.52 3.58
CA ILE A 23 22.00 -6.31 4.66
C ILE A 23 20.50 -6.06 4.70
N GLN A 24 20.04 -4.82 4.63
CA GLN A 24 18.62 -4.50 4.61
C GLN A 24 17.93 -5.12 3.40
N THR A 25 18.50 -4.99 2.21
CA THR A 25 17.95 -5.61 0.99
C THR A 25 17.85 -7.13 1.11
N ALA A 26 18.85 -7.78 1.72
CA ALA A 26 18.82 -9.22 1.95
C ALA A 26 17.72 -9.61 2.95
N GLN A 27 17.54 -8.84 4.01
CA GLN A 27 16.47 -9.05 4.99
C GLN A 27 15.08 -8.91 4.36
N ASP A 28 14.87 -7.86 3.54
CA ASP A 28 13.61 -7.63 2.84
C ASP A 28 13.30 -8.77 1.83
N THR A 29 14.36 -9.30 1.19
CA THR A 29 14.24 -10.47 0.32
C THR A 29 13.79 -11.69 1.10
N VAL A 30 14.44 -12.00 2.22
CA VAL A 30 14.07 -13.14 3.09
C VAL A 30 12.62 -12.99 3.56
N ALA A 31 12.23 -11.82 4.04
CA ALA A 31 10.86 -11.56 4.47
C ALA A 31 9.83 -11.81 3.36
N SER A 32 10.15 -11.45 2.10
CA SER A 32 9.28 -11.70 0.96
C SER A 32 9.09 -13.19 0.69
N TYR A 33 10.16 -14.01 0.77
CA TYR A 33 10.05 -15.46 0.63
C TYR A 33 9.27 -16.12 1.78
N GLU A 34 9.49 -15.67 3.02
CA GLU A 34 8.74 -16.16 4.19
C GLU A 34 7.24 -15.86 4.06
N ASN A 35 6.89 -14.66 3.60
CA ASN A 35 5.50 -14.28 3.40
C ASN A 35 4.86 -15.06 2.25
N LEU A 36 5.59 -15.30 1.15
CA LEU A 36 5.11 -16.17 0.08
C LEU A 36 4.85 -17.60 0.58
N LEU A 37 5.75 -18.15 1.39
CA LEU A 37 5.55 -19.48 1.97
C LEU A 37 4.32 -19.52 2.86
N LYS A 38 4.14 -18.54 3.76
CA LYS A 38 2.93 -18.41 4.59
C LYS A 38 1.65 -18.32 3.75
N ALA A 39 1.70 -17.61 2.64
CA ALA A 39 0.56 -17.48 1.73
C ALA A 39 0.20 -18.83 1.09
N VAL A 40 1.20 -19.59 0.63
CA VAL A 40 1.01 -20.95 0.09
C VAL A 40 0.40 -21.89 1.13
N GLU A 41 0.96 -21.92 2.33
CA GLU A 41 0.46 -22.75 3.43
C GLU A 41 -0.98 -22.40 3.81
N ALA A 42 -1.28 -21.10 3.96
CA ALA A 42 -2.61 -20.63 4.29
C ALA A 42 -3.63 -20.97 3.20
N GLN A 43 -3.26 -20.84 1.93
CA GLN A 43 -4.11 -21.22 0.80
C GLN A 43 -4.39 -22.75 0.81
N GLN A 44 -3.39 -23.58 1.06
CA GLN A 44 -3.57 -25.04 1.17
C GLN A 44 -4.50 -25.43 2.32
N GLN A 45 -4.51 -24.65 3.39
CA GLN A 45 -5.39 -24.83 4.55
C GLN A 45 -6.80 -24.23 4.34
N GLY A 46 -7.05 -23.54 3.22
CA GLY A 46 -8.30 -22.83 2.96
C GLY A 46 -8.49 -21.58 3.83
N ASN A 47 -7.42 -21.09 4.46
CA ASN A 47 -7.46 -19.87 5.28
C ASN A 47 -7.19 -18.63 4.42
N THR A 48 -8.26 -18.10 3.81
CA THR A 48 -8.18 -16.98 2.86
C THR A 48 -7.63 -15.71 3.51
N SER A 49 -8.05 -15.37 4.72
CA SER A 49 -7.59 -14.16 5.41
C SER A 49 -6.08 -14.18 5.70
N ASN A 50 -5.55 -15.32 6.16
CA ASN A 50 -4.10 -15.45 6.39
C ASN A 50 -3.34 -15.41 5.06
N ALA A 51 -3.86 -16.05 4.01
CA ALA A 51 -3.26 -16.02 2.68
C ALA A 51 -3.26 -14.59 2.11
N THR A 52 -4.38 -13.85 2.23
CA THR A 52 -4.50 -12.44 1.84
C THR A 52 -3.47 -11.57 2.56
N ASN A 53 -3.40 -11.66 3.88
CA ASN A 53 -2.45 -10.88 4.66
C ASN A 53 -1.01 -11.19 4.26
N ALA A 54 -0.65 -12.46 4.11
CA ALA A 54 0.69 -12.86 3.71
C ALA A 54 1.04 -12.39 2.29
N LEU A 55 0.14 -12.51 1.31
CA LEU A 55 0.36 -12.06 -0.06
C LEU A 55 0.56 -10.55 -0.16
N THR A 56 -0.15 -9.76 0.65
CA THR A 56 -0.01 -8.30 0.62
C THR A 56 1.33 -7.79 1.19
N GLU A 57 2.03 -8.63 1.96
CA GLU A 57 3.35 -8.31 2.52
C GLU A 57 4.51 -8.84 1.66
N VAL A 58 4.24 -9.54 0.55
CA VAL A 58 5.26 -9.98 -0.39
C VAL A 58 5.71 -8.80 -1.26
N ASN A 59 7.00 -8.58 -1.35
CA ASN A 59 7.58 -7.74 -2.40
C ASN A 59 7.93 -8.63 -3.62
N PRO A 60 7.14 -8.61 -4.71
CA PRO A 60 7.38 -9.48 -5.86
C PRO A 60 8.70 -9.22 -6.58
N GLU A 61 9.22 -7.99 -6.49
CA GLU A 61 10.50 -7.61 -7.13
C GLU A 61 11.72 -8.23 -6.43
N ALA A 62 11.54 -8.64 -5.17
CA ALA A 62 12.58 -9.32 -4.40
C ALA A 62 12.63 -10.84 -4.66
N LEU A 63 11.65 -11.39 -5.39
CA LEU A 63 11.56 -12.83 -5.67
C LEU A 63 12.35 -13.23 -6.91
N SER A 64 12.84 -14.48 -6.92
CA SER A 64 13.33 -15.10 -8.16
C SER A 64 12.20 -15.28 -9.17
N VAL A 65 12.56 -15.49 -10.45
CA VAL A 65 11.58 -15.70 -11.52
C VAL A 65 10.60 -16.83 -11.19
N ASP A 66 11.08 -17.94 -10.66
CA ASP A 66 10.24 -19.09 -10.33
C ASP A 66 9.32 -18.80 -9.13
N ALA A 67 9.84 -18.16 -8.08
CA ALA A 67 9.04 -17.79 -6.91
C ALA A 67 8.00 -16.72 -7.27
N ARG A 68 8.34 -15.78 -8.16
CA ARG A 68 7.39 -14.80 -8.67
C ARG A 68 6.26 -15.46 -9.47
N ALA A 69 6.55 -16.46 -10.27
CA ALA A 69 5.52 -17.19 -11.02
C ALA A 69 4.52 -17.90 -10.06
N VAL A 70 5.00 -18.42 -8.94
CA VAL A 70 4.15 -18.97 -7.86
C VAL A 70 3.29 -17.86 -7.25
N TYR A 71 3.92 -16.74 -6.87
CA TYR A 71 3.21 -15.58 -6.34
C TYR A 71 2.10 -15.10 -7.28
N ASP A 72 2.42 -14.87 -8.56
CA ASP A 72 1.48 -14.38 -9.56
C ASP A 72 0.28 -15.33 -9.75
N THR A 73 0.52 -16.64 -9.70
CA THR A 73 -0.53 -17.65 -9.81
C THR A 73 -1.48 -17.59 -8.63
N ILE A 74 -0.96 -17.53 -7.41
CA ILE A 74 -1.76 -17.47 -6.18
C ILE A 74 -2.50 -16.12 -6.12
N TYR A 75 -1.77 -15.03 -6.34
CA TYR A 75 -2.33 -13.67 -6.33
C TYR A 75 -3.51 -13.55 -7.29
N LYS A 76 -3.35 -14.00 -8.53
CA LYS A 76 -4.40 -13.97 -9.54
C LYS A 76 -5.62 -14.81 -9.15
N SER A 77 -5.41 -15.97 -8.55
CA SER A 77 -6.50 -16.84 -8.10
C SER A 77 -7.29 -16.26 -6.93
N MET A 78 -6.63 -15.44 -6.11
CA MET A 78 -7.18 -14.86 -4.88
C MET A 78 -7.60 -13.40 -5.02
N GLN A 79 -7.30 -12.74 -6.12
CA GLN A 79 -7.44 -11.29 -6.28
C GLN A 79 -8.83 -10.75 -5.88
N SER A 80 -9.90 -11.43 -6.30
CA SER A 80 -11.26 -11.02 -5.94
C SER A 80 -11.55 -11.17 -4.45
N THR A 81 -11.12 -12.27 -3.85
CA THR A 81 -11.30 -12.54 -2.42
C THR A 81 -10.47 -11.56 -1.58
N MET A 82 -9.23 -11.32 -1.98
CA MET A 82 -8.34 -10.33 -1.33
C MET A 82 -8.96 -8.94 -1.34
N PHE A 83 -9.47 -8.51 -2.49
CA PHE A 83 -10.14 -7.21 -2.60
C PHE A 83 -11.32 -7.11 -1.62
N GLN A 84 -12.18 -8.11 -1.60
CA GLN A 84 -13.35 -8.13 -0.73
C GLN A 84 -12.95 -8.09 0.76
N GLU A 85 -12.04 -8.97 1.18
CA GLU A 85 -11.59 -9.04 2.58
C GLU A 85 -10.91 -7.76 3.05
N LEU A 86 -10.06 -7.16 2.21
CA LEU A 86 -9.36 -5.91 2.52
C LEU A 86 -10.34 -4.73 2.57
N SER A 87 -11.29 -4.69 1.65
CA SER A 87 -12.32 -3.66 1.61
C SER A 87 -13.23 -3.74 2.84
N ASP A 88 -13.76 -4.92 3.16
CA ASP A 88 -14.63 -5.12 4.32
C ASP A 88 -13.91 -4.83 5.65
N SER A 89 -12.66 -5.32 5.79
CA SER A 89 -11.85 -5.07 6.98
C SER A 89 -11.52 -3.59 7.13
N GLY A 90 -11.22 -2.90 6.02
CA GLY A 90 -10.93 -1.47 6.03
C GLY A 90 -12.13 -0.61 6.39
N VAL A 91 -13.31 -0.96 5.90
CA VAL A 91 -14.57 -0.30 6.25
C VAL A 91 -14.89 -0.53 7.74
N SER A 92 -14.75 -1.78 8.22
CA SER A 92 -14.97 -2.09 9.63
C SER A 92 -14.03 -1.30 10.55
N ALA A 93 -12.74 -1.24 10.21
CA ALA A 93 -11.77 -0.44 10.97
C ALA A 93 -12.11 1.06 10.97
N PHE A 94 -12.63 1.58 9.85
CA PHE A 94 -13.10 2.96 9.76
C PHE A 94 -14.29 3.21 10.70
N ASP A 95 -15.28 2.33 10.70
CA ASP A 95 -16.49 2.42 11.56
C ASP A 95 -16.12 2.34 13.06
N ASP A 96 -15.06 1.57 13.38
CA ASP A 96 -14.48 1.49 14.73
C ASP A 96 -13.57 2.69 15.07
N SER A 97 -13.46 3.68 14.18
CA SER A 97 -12.57 4.85 14.29
C SER A 97 -11.08 4.51 14.34
N ASN A 98 -10.68 3.31 13.94
CA ASN A 98 -9.29 2.90 13.79
C ASN A 98 -8.76 3.31 12.41
N TYR A 99 -8.55 4.62 12.22
CA TYR A 99 -8.22 5.18 10.90
C TYR A 99 -6.87 4.71 10.37
N THR A 100 -5.91 4.40 11.24
CA THR A 100 -4.61 3.86 10.82
C THR A 100 -4.76 2.50 10.14
N GLU A 101 -5.53 1.60 10.73
CA GLU A 101 -5.81 0.29 10.14
C GLU A 101 -6.71 0.41 8.90
N ALA A 102 -7.71 1.29 8.94
CA ALA A 102 -8.56 1.57 7.79
C ALA A 102 -7.73 2.01 6.57
N ILE A 103 -6.79 2.95 6.77
CA ILE A 103 -5.89 3.42 5.71
C ILE A 103 -5.03 2.27 5.17
N ASP A 104 -4.44 1.44 6.02
CA ASP A 104 -3.65 0.28 5.59
C ASP A 104 -4.47 -0.67 4.72
N LYS A 105 -5.62 -1.12 5.20
CA LYS A 105 -6.47 -2.09 4.50
C LYS A 105 -7.06 -1.53 3.20
N LEU A 106 -7.60 -0.31 3.26
CA LEU A 106 -8.21 0.34 2.09
C LEU A 106 -7.18 0.70 1.02
N SER A 107 -5.96 1.08 1.40
CA SER A 107 -4.87 1.30 0.45
C SER A 107 -4.47 0.01 -0.26
N LYS A 108 -4.41 -1.10 0.45
CA LYS A 108 -4.17 -2.43 -0.14
C LYS A 108 -5.32 -2.85 -1.07
N ALA A 109 -6.58 -2.62 -0.68
CA ALA A 109 -7.74 -2.85 -1.55
C ALA A 109 -7.68 -1.99 -2.82
N LYS A 110 -7.36 -0.70 -2.69
CA LYS A 110 -7.18 0.21 -3.82
C LYS A 110 -6.11 -0.27 -4.80
N ASN A 111 -5.00 -0.86 -4.32
CA ASN A 111 -3.96 -1.41 -5.19
C ASN A 111 -4.45 -2.61 -6.03
N ILE A 112 -5.49 -3.31 -5.60
CA ILE A 112 -6.11 -4.41 -6.35
C ILE A 112 -7.16 -3.89 -7.33
N ASN A 113 -7.99 -2.94 -6.90
CA ASN A 113 -9.00 -2.27 -7.72
C ASN A 113 -9.07 -0.79 -7.37
N ASP A 114 -8.43 0.01 -8.17
CA ASP A 114 -8.30 1.47 -7.99
C ASP A 114 -9.54 2.27 -8.40
N SER A 115 -10.55 1.60 -8.94
CA SER A 115 -11.77 2.23 -9.46
C SER A 115 -13.00 1.90 -8.61
N ASP A 116 -12.83 1.30 -7.43
CA ASP A 116 -13.94 1.10 -6.51
C ASP A 116 -14.21 2.37 -5.70
N TYR A 117 -15.40 2.94 -5.92
CA TYR A 117 -15.80 4.18 -5.25
C TYR A 117 -15.88 4.03 -3.73
N THR A 118 -16.34 2.91 -3.22
CA THR A 118 -16.49 2.69 -1.77
C THR A 118 -15.13 2.72 -1.11
N VAL A 119 -14.17 1.99 -1.67
CA VAL A 119 -12.78 1.98 -1.18
C VAL A 119 -12.18 3.39 -1.21
N LEU A 120 -12.27 4.10 -2.34
CA LEU A 120 -11.72 5.45 -2.45
C LEU A 120 -12.38 6.43 -1.48
N ASN A 121 -13.71 6.37 -1.33
CA ASN A 121 -14.43 7.27 -0.45
C ASN A 121 -14.06 7.05 1.03
N TYR A 122 -14.04 5.79 1.50
CA TYR A 122 -13.64 5.49 2.87
C TYR A 122 -12.17 5.82 3.13
N LEU A 123 -11.28 5.56 2.16
CA LEU A 123 -9.86 5.89 2.27
C LEU A 123 -9.64 7.41 2.41
N ALA A 124 -10.30 8.21 1.57
CA ALA A 124 -10.20 9.67 1.64
C ALA A 124 -10.70 10.20 2.99
N HIS A 125 -11.83 9.66 3.49
CA HIS A 125 -12.33 10.04 4.79
C HIS A 125 -11.47 9.54 5.95
N ALA A 126 -10.84 8.36 5.85
CA ALA A 126 -9.89 7.85 6.84
C ALA A 126 -8.66 8.77 6.96
N TYR A 127 -8.08 9.19 5.84
CA TYR A 127 -7.00 10.18 5.83
C TYR A 127 -7.46 11.51 6.45
N ARG A 128 -8.64 12.01 6.08
CA ARG A 128 -9.18 13.24 6.65
C ARG A 128 -9.34 13.17 8.16
N LEU A 129 -9.87 12.06 8.68
CA LEU A 129 -10.14 11.89 10.11
C LEU A 129 -8.88 11.55 10.92
N SER A 130 -7.83 11.02 10.27
CA SER A 130 -6.51 10.86 10.88
C SER A 130 -5.68 12.15 10.90
N GLY A 131 -6.17 13.22 10.24
CA GLY A 131 -5.48 14.50 10.14
C GLY A 131 -4.51 14.61 8.95
N ASP A 132 -4.43 13.60 8.09
CA ASP A 132 -3.60 13.59 6.88
C ASP A 132 -4.36 14.26 5.72
N THR A 133 -4.39 15.60 5.77
CA THR A 133 -5.15 16.43 4.83
C THR A 133 -4.65 16.29 3.40
N ASP A 134 -3.34 16.17 3.18
CA ASP A 134 -2.74 16.12 1.86
C ASP A 134 -3.14 14.82 1.13
N ASN A 135 -3.05 13.69 1.80
CA ASN A 135 -3.49 12.41 1.23
C ASN A 135 -5.02 12.36 1.06
N ALA A 136 -5.79 12.95 1.97
CA ALA A 136 -7.24 13.06 1.81
C ALA A 136 -7.61 13.81 0.52
N ILE A 137 -7.02 14.99 0.29
CA ILE A 137 -7.22 15.78 -0.93
C ILE A 137 -6.81 14.97 -2.17
N SER A 138 -5.68 14.27 -2.13
CA SER A 138 -5.21 13.44 -3.24
C SER A 138 -6.22 12.36 -3.62
N VAL A 139 -6.77 11.63 -2.65
CA VAL A 139 -7.75 10.57 -2.93
C VAL A 139 -9.12 11.16 -3.35
N PHE A 140 -9.54 12.30 -2.81
CA PHE A 140 -10.74 12.98 -3.31
C PHE A 140 -10.56 13.45 -4.75
N GLN A 141 -9.37 13.91 -5.15
CA GLN A 141 -9.07 14.25 -6.56
C GLN A 141 -9.17 13.00 -7.44
N GLU A 142 -8.66 11.84 -7.01
CA GLU A 142 -8.81 10.59 -7.74
C GLU A 142 -10.29 10.22 -7.98
N ILE A 143 -11.18 10.50 -7.00
CA ILE A 143 -12.63 10.29 -7.18
C ILE A 143 -13.17 11.19 -8.28
N ILE A 144 -12.76 12.46 -8.33
CA ILE A 144 -13.18 13.40 -9.37
C ILE A 144 -12.74 12.88 -10.74
N ASP A 145 -11.49 12.50 -10.88
CA ASP A 145 -10.87 12.05 -12.13
C ASP A 145 -11.50 10.75 -12.65
N LYS A 146 -11.83 9.81 -11.74
CA LYS A 146 -12.41 8.51 -12.10
C LYS A 146 -13.92 8.55 -12.34
N PHE A 147 -14.62 9.51 -11.75
CA PHE A 147 -16.10 9.61 -11.83
C PHE A 147 -16.58 10.99 -12.31
N PRO A 148 -16.03 11.53 -13.41
CA PRO A 148 -16.32 12.90 -13.84
C PRO A 148 -17.80 13.11 -14.13
N GLY A 149 -18.31 14.29 -13.77
CA GLY A 149 -19.72 14.66 -14.01
C GLY A 149 -20.74 13.93 -13.17
N THR A 150 -20.33 13.17 -12.17
CA THR A 150 -21.21 12.42 -11.26
C THR A 150 -21.39 13.14 -9.93
N GLN A 151 -22.46 12.77 -9.18
CA GLN A 151 -22.64 13.24 -7.80
C GLN A 151 -21.45 12.84 -6.88
N LYS A 152 -20.75 11.76 -7.22
CA LYS A 152 -19.55 11.33 -6.49
C LYS A 152 -18.43 12.37 -6.61
N ALA A 153 -18.17 12.83 -7.83
CA ALA A 153 -17.19 13.89 -8.08
C ALA A 153 -17.59 15.20 -7.37
N THR A 154 -18.84 15.64 -7.50
CA THR A 154 -19.31 16.86 -6.82
C THR A 154 -19.14 16.81 -5.30
N LYS A 155 -19.40 15.64 -4.69
CA LYS A 155 -19.15 15.47 -3.25
C LYS A 155 -17.66 15.54 -2.90
N ALA A 156 -16.80 14.96 -3.74
CA ALA A 156 -15.36 14.99 -3.54
C ALA A 156 -14.80 16.42 -3.69
N GLU A 157 -15.30 17.20 -4.66
CA GLU A 157 -14.98 18.63 -4.82
C GLU A 157 -15.29 19.41 -3.53
N GLN A 158 -16.49 19.24 -2.98
CA GLN A 158 -16.89 19.87 -1.72
C GLN A 158 -15.97 19.49 -0.54
N GLN A 159 -15.48 18.23 -0.50
CA GLN A 159 -14.55 17.81 0.54
C GLN A 159 -13.17 18.48 0.38
N ILE A 160 -12.66 18.60 -0.85
CA ILE A 160 -11.40 19.31 -1.14
C ILE A 160 -11.51 20.77 -0.70
N GLU A 161 -12.58 21.46 -1.07
CA GLU A 161 -12.82 22.85 -0.68
C GLU A 161 -12.92 23.00 0.86
N ALA A 162 -13.63 22.09 1.53
CA ALA A 162 -13.76 22.10 2.99
C ALA A 162 -12.42 21.88 3.72
N LEU A 163 -11.46 21.20 3.06
CA LEU A 163 -10.10 21.01 3.56
C LEU A 163 -9.14 22.15 3.19
N GLY A 164 -9.64 23.18 2.51
CA GLY A 164 -8.83 24.33 2.04
C GLY A 164 -7.97 24.02 0.81
N GLY A 165 -8.23 22.91 0.14
CA GLY A 165 -7.58 22.53 -1.11
C GLY A 165 -8.22 23.19 -2.34
N THR A 166 -7.60 22.99 -3.49
CA THR A 166 -8.13 23.38 -4.80
C THR A 166 -8.26 22.16 -5.69
N VAL A 167 -9.39 22.05 -6.38
CA VAL A 167 -9.64 20.98 -7.36
C VAL A 167 -8.73 21.21 -8.57
N LYS A 168 -7.99 20.16 -8.98
CA LYS A 168 -7.21 20.21 -10.22
C LYS A 168 -8.14 19.83 -11.37
N THR A 169 -8.27 20.70 -12.35
CA THR A 169 -8.94 20.42 -13.62
C THR A 169 -7.85 20.09 -14.65
N GLU A 170 -7.97 18.94 -15.32
CA GLU A 170 -7.15 18.69 -16.50
C GLU A 170 -7.60 19.66 -17.61
N GLU A 171 -6.61 20.43 -18.15
CA GLU A 171 -6.81 21.28 -19.33
C GLU A 171 -6.77 20.46 -20.62
#